data_1abd3e2d11e4c7d574bb938abb211f31
#
_entry.id   1abd3e2d11e4c7d574bb938abb211f31
#
_cell.length_a   1.000
_cell.length_b   1.000
_cell.length_c   1.000
_cell.angle_alpha   90.00
_cell.angle_beta   90.00
_cell.angle_gamma   90.00
#
_symmetry.space_group_name_H-M   'P 1'
#
loop_
_entity.id
_entity.type
_entity.pdbx_description
1 polymer ?
#
loop_
_entity_poly.entity_id
_entity_poly.type
_entity_poly.pdbx_seq_one_letter_code
_entity_poly.pdbx_strand_id
1 'polypeptide(L)'
;MLKSLFIRNFVLIDSLDIKFDKGFSVITGETGAGKSIILGALSLVLGQRADGKSIKNGSEKCVIEAVFDVSRYKLKEFFLTNDLEYDAEICILRRELFASGKSRAFVNDSPVPLSVVKELGSRLIDIHSQHQNLLLGDNRFQLKVIDVMAENDILLILYRKEYSRYLSLKKELKELTEKALQTKQEEDYVRFQLEQLADAGLVAGEQEELEQELETLSHAEEIKGSLYKITRLLDGEEQGAVQLIKEALSTADSLERYYPKAKEIAERLRSAYIDMNDLASETEVLKEDIEFNPERLDWVNERLNTLYTLEQKHRVSKVEELMELLDKYNKQLKEIDSFDEQIESLKKQLEVSHQELLQQAAVLSEQRKIASKAIASQLVEMVVPLGMPNTRFAIDFVPKQEPESDGMDEIRFMFSANKSAELQPVAQTASGGEISRLMLCIKAMIAGFTALPAIIFDEVDTGVSGDIADKMGDIMQELGTKMQVFAITHLPQIAAKGKDHYFVYKEDTDERTVTRIRKMNKEERVKEIARMLSGASLTSASIANAKELLKSKI
;
A
#
# COMPACT_ATOMS: atom_id res chain seq x y z
N MET A 1 29.95 2.61 6.86
CA MET A 1 30.48 3.24 8.07
C MET A 1 30.45 4.76 7.95
N LEU A 2 30.33 5.48 9.08
CA LEU A 2 30.40 6.95 9.08
C LEU A 2 31.83 7.41 8.75
N LYS A 3 32.00 8.18 7.68
CA LYS A 3 33.28 8.72 7.20
C LYS A 3 33.56 10.11 7.77
N SER A 4 32.55 10.98 7.69
CA SER A 4 32.66 12.35 8.18
C SER A 4 31.33 12.89 8.65
N LEU A 5 31.41 13.87 9.56
CA LEU A 5 30.27 14.63 10.07
C LEU A 5 30.62 16.12 9.98
N PHE A 6 29.82 16.84 9.20
CA PHE A 6 29.88 18.28 9.10
C PHE A 6 28.67 18.89 9.81
N ILE A 7 28.91 19.87 10.65
CA ILE A 7 27.88 20.60 11.40
C ILE A 7 28.15 22.09 11.27
N ARG A 8 27.12 22.88 10.97
CA ARG A 8 27.19 24.35 10.90
C ARG A 8 25.97 24.96 11.60
N ASN A 9 26.25 25.93 12.50
CA ASN A 9 25.25 26.69 13.24
C ASN A 9 24.26 25.83 14.05
N PHE A 10 24.76 24.86 14.78
CA PHE A 10 23.95 23.96 15.60
C PHE A 10 24.24 24.16 17.09
N VAL A 11 23.27 24.60 17.85
CA VAL A 11 23.34 24.88 19.31
C VAL A 11 24.58 25.72 19.66
N LEU A 12 25.64 25.11 20.21
CA LEU A 12 26.92 25.74 20.57
C LEU A 12 28.03 25.49 19.52
N ILE A 13 27.74 24.84 18.41
CA ILE A 13 28.69 24.55 17.33
C ILE A 13 28.54 25.57 16.22
N ASP A 14 29.59 26.33 15.93
CA ASP A 14 29.64 27.26 14.80
C ASP A 14 29.88 26.52 13.50
N SER A 15 30.99 25.80 13.44
CA SER A 15 31.39 24.96 12.34
C SER A 15 32.25 23.81 12.87
N LEU A 16 31.92 22.60 12.47
CA LEU A 16 32.64 21.38 12.79
C LEU A 16 32.73 20.53 11.53
N ASP A 17 33.94 20.09 11.21
CA ASP A 17 34.21 19.08 10.19
C ASP A 17 35.12 18.02 10.81
N ILE A 18 34.59 16.80 10.96
CA ILE A 18 35.33 15.72 11.61
C ILE A 18 35.28 14.46 10.75
N LYS A 19 36.45 13.82 10.60
CA LYS A 19 36.59 12.53 9.94
C LYS A 19 36.75 11.41 10.95
N PHE A 20 36.16 10.28 10.65
CA PHE A 20 36.17 9.09 11.49
C PHE A 20 36.83 7.92 10.76
N ASP A 21 37.56 7.11 11.53
CA ASP A 21 38.22 5.90 11.04
C ASP A 21 37.42 4.65 11.41
N LYS A 22 37.85 3.51 10.86
CA LYS A 22 37.26 2.18 11.15
C LYS A 22 37.65 1.70 12.55
N GLY A 23 36.77 0.91 13.15
CA GLY A 23 37.01 0.23 14.39
C GLY A 23 36.39 0.95 15.58
N PHE A 24 36.98 0.77 16.75
CA PHE A 24 36.46 1.32 17.99
C PHE A 24 37.05 2.70 18.27
N SER A 25 36.18 3.71 18.31
CA SER A 25 36.51 5.10 18.65
C SER A 25 35.85 5.52 19.93
N VAL A 26 36.55 6.29 20.76
CA VAL A 26 36.03 6.86 22.01
C VAL A 26 35.90 8.37 21.90
N ILE A 27 34.87 8.88 22.56
CA ILE A 27 34.59 10.31 22.69
C ILE A 27 34.53 10.64 24.14
N THR A 28 35.50 11.45 24.63
CA THR A 28 35.52 11.98 26.00
C THR A 28 35.37 13.50 26.00
N GLY A 29 35.23 14.09 27.15
CA GLY A 29 35.13 15.53 27.35
C GLY A 29 34.39 15.89 28.63
N GLU A 30 34.40 17.15 28.99
CA GLU A 30 33.74 17.66 30.18
C GLU A 30 32.23 17.40 30.16
N THR A 31 31.64 17.13 31.33
CA THR A 31 30.18 16.97 31.50
C THR A 31 29.46 18.24 31.07
N GLY A 32 28.44 18.13 30.22
CA GLY A 32 27.72 19.27 29.64
C GLY A 32 28.44 19.98 28.49
N ALA A 33 29.62 19.51 28.07
CA ALA A 33 30.48 20.16 27.06
C ALA A 33 30.12 19.91 25.62
N GLY A 34 29.00 19.25 25.33
CA GLY A 34 28.60 19.09 23.95
C GLY A 34 28.68 17.67 23.40
N LYS A 35 28.98 16.65 24.22
CA LYS A 35 28.86 15.24 23.83
C LYS A 35 27.44 14.95 23.34
N SER A 36 26.43 15.35 24.11
CA SER A 36 25.01 15.25 23.76
C SER A 36 24.64 16.13 22.54
N ILE A 37 25.39 17.23 22.26
CA ILE A 37 25.15 18.07 21.10
C ILE A 37 25.55 17.33 19.82
N ILE A 38 26.67 16.60 19.81
CA ILE A 38 27.10 15.80 18.66
C ILE A 38 26.10 14.68 18.37
N LEU A 39 25.62 13.99 19.42
CA LEU A 39 24.56 12.99 19.28
C LEU A 39 23.26 13.59 18.78
N GLY A 40 22.89 14.77 19.27
CA GLY A 40 21.72 15.50 18.80
C GLY A 40 21.83 15.84 17.31
N ALA A 41 23.00 16.28 16.83
CA ALA A 41 23.25 16.53 15.41
C ALA A 41 23.12 15.24 14.58
N LEU A 42 23.75 14.14 15.04
CA LEU A 42 23.62 12.84 14.38
C LEU A 42 22.18 12.35 14.36
N SER A 43 21.46 12.44 15.47
CA SER A 43 20.05 12.05 15.53
C SER A 43 19.18 12.85 14.53
N LEU A 44 19.45 14.14 14.37
CA LEU A 44 18.71 15.00 13.42
C LEU A 44 18.98 14.62 11.97
N VAL A 45 20.24 14.35 11.60
CA VAL A 45 20.58 13.94 10.23
C VAL A 45 20.07 12.53 9.91
N LEU A 46 19.88 11.70 10.93
CA LEU A 46 19.26 10.36 10.85
C LEU A 46 17.72 10.38 10.86
N GLY A 47 17.11 11.57 10.79
CA GLY A 47 15.66 11.67 10.61
C GLY A 47 14.84 11.89 11.88
N GLN A 48 15.45 12.27 13.02
CA GLN A 48 14.68 12.74 14.18
C GLN A 48 14.06 14.12 13.93
N ARG A 49 12.96 14.39 14.63
CA ARG A 49 12.30 15.71 14.55
C ARG A 49 13.19 16.75 15.23
N ALA A 50 13.31 17.90 14.57
CA ALA A 50 14.05 19.04 15.12
C ALA A 50 13.22 19.75 16.20
N ASP A 51 13.86 20.14 17.29
CA ASP A 51 13.33 21.14 18.21
C ASP A 51 13.75 22.53 17.73
N GLY A 52 12.90 23.55 17.92
CA GLY A 52 13.17 24.93 17.53
C GLY A 52 14.45 25.53 18.17
N LYS A 53 14.92 24.95 19.28
CA LYS A 53 16.16 25.32 19.97
C LYS A 53 17.43 24.75 19.35
N SER A 54 17.32 23.95 18.30
CA SER A 54 18.48 23.28 17.66
C SER A 54 19.33 24.21 16.81
N ILE A 55 18.82 25.35 16.40
CA ILE A 55 19.56 26.35 15.61
C ILE A 55 20.30 27.29 16.56
N LYS A 56 21.53 27.59 16.22
CA LYS A 56 22.33 28.56 16.97
C LYS A 56 21.67 29.94 16.97
N ASN A 57 21.58 30.58 18.11
CA ASN A 57 21.01 31.92 18.28
C ASN A 57 21.69 32.92 17.31
N GLY A 58 20.88 33.68 16.59
CA GLY A 58 21.33 34.66 15.60
C GLY A 58 21.68 34.07 14.23
N SER A 59 21.50 32.77 13.99
CA SER A 59 21.73 32.15 12.69
C SER A 59 20.41 31.87 11.99
N GLU A 60 20.35 32.13 10.69
CA GLU A 60 19.17 31.88 9.85
C GLU A 60 19.01 30.41 9.48
N LYS A 61 20.14 29.67 9.37
CA LYS A 61 20.19 28.30 8.88
C LYS A 61 21.21 27.48 9.65
N CYS A 62 20.80 26.26 10.01
CA CYS A 62 21.66 25.17 10.48
C CYS A 62 21.78 24.11 9.40
N VAL A 63 22.97 23.56 9.22
CA VAL A 63 23.26 22.46 8.27
C VAL A 63 24.01 21.36 9.00
N ILE A 64 23.53 20.13 8.86
CA ILE A 64 24.20 18.94 9.35
C ILE A 64 24.30 17.96 8.18
N GLU A 65 25.50 17.44 7.93
CA GLU A 65 25.77 16.49 6.87
C GLU A 65 26.62 15.34 7.40
N ALA A 66 26.21 14.13 7.07
CA ALA A 66 26.92 12.90 7.44
C ALA A 66 27.19 12.07 6.17
N VAL A 67 28.44 11.71 5.97
CA VAL A 67 28.91 10.91 4.84
C VAL A 67 29.19 9.49 5.31
N PHE A 68 28.54 8.52 4.66
CA PHE A 68 28.69 7.09 4.96
C PHE A 68 29.36 6.35 3.79
N ASP A 69 30.31 5.48 4.11
CA ASP A 69 30.80 4.44 3.21
C ASP A 69 29.82 3.27 3.29
N VAL A 70 29.19 2.99 2.17
CA VAL A 70 28.14 1.95 2.05
C VAL A 70 28.56 0.80 1.13
N SER A 71 29.81 0.76 0.70
CA SER A 71 30.34 -0.22 -0.28
C SER A 71 30.11 -1.70 0.08
N ARG A 72 29.91 -2.02 1.36
CA ARG A 72 29.71 -3.39 1.87
C ARG A 72 28.25 -3.71 2.21
N TYR A 73 27.32 -2.80 1.94
CA TYR A 73 25.94 -2.89 2.42
C TYR A 73 24.95 -2.97 1.25
N LYS A 74 23.95 -3.86 1.37
CA LYS A 74 22.94 -4.09 0.32
C LYS A 74 21.84 -3.03 0.38
N LEU A 75 22.12 -1.80 -0.03
CA LEU A 75 21.16 -0.70 0.00
C LEU A 75 20.50 -0.41 -1.35
N LYS A 76 20.94 -1.04 -2.44
CA LYS A 76 20.45 -0.78 -3.81
C LYS A 76 18.93 -0.87 -3.93
N GLU A 77 18.32 -1.89 -3.32
CA GLU A 77 16.88 -2.09 -3.36
C GLU A 77 16.13 -0.94 -2.67
N PHE A 78 16.63 -0.47 -1.51
CA PHE A 78 16.06 0.69 -0.81
C PHE A 78 16.06 1.94 -1.68
N PHE A 79 17.17 2.23 -2.37
CA PHE A 79 17.29 3.39 -3.25
C PHE A 79 16.34 3.29 -4.44
N LEU A 80 16.23 2.12 -5.07
CA LEU A 80 15.30 1.87 -6.18
C LEU A 80 13.84 2.02 -5.76
N THR A 81 13.47 1.48 -4.59
CA THR A 81 12.08 1.54 -4.09
C THR A 81 11.64 2.97 -3.77
N ASN A 82 12.59 3.84 -3.38
CA ASN A 82 12.32 5.24 -3.03
C ASN A 82 12.63 6.22 -4.17
N ASP A 83 12.90 5.73 -5.38
CA ASP A 83 13.24 6.54 -6.56
C ASP A 83 14.43 7.50 -6.32
N LEU A 84 15.50 6.97 -5.68
CA LEU A 84 16.69 7.72 -5.32
C LEU A 84 17.89 7.26 -6.13
N GLU A 85 18.78 8.21 -6.45
CA GLU A 85 20.06 7.92 -7.09
C GLU A 85 20.95 7.09 -6.15
N TYR A 86 21.38 5.92 -6.61
CA TYR A 86 22.21 4.98 -5.85
C TYR A 86 23.68 5.11 -6.21
N ASP A 87 24.50 5.50 -5.23
CA ASP A 87 25.94 5.35 -5.28
C ASP A 87 26.36 4.10 -4.47
N ALA A 88 27.16 3.24 -5.09
CA ALA A 88 27.59 1.97 -4.47
C ALA A 88 28.62 2.14 -3.34
N GLU A 89 29.30 3.29 -3.26
CA GLU A 89 30.37 3.55 -2.31
C GLU A 89 29.97 4.53 -1.21
N ILE A 90 29.22 5.56 -1.57
CA ILE A 90 28.96 6.71 -0.70
C ILE A 90 27.45 6.96 -0.58
N CYS A 91 27.02 7.25 0.64
CA CYS A 91 25.70 7.77 0.94
C CYS A 91 25.85 9.03 1.79
N ILE A 92 25.28 10.14 1.33
CA ILE A 92 25.29 11.43 2.01
C ILE A 92 23.91 11.72 2.56
N LEU A 93 23.81 11.91 3.87
CA LEU A 93 22.61 12.41 4.52
C LEU A 93 22.83 13.88 4.90
N ARG A 94 21.94 14.77 4.47
CA ARG A 94 22.00 16.18 4.83
C ARG A 94 20.69 16.68 5.42
N ARG A 95 20.78 17.43 6.49
CA ARG A 95 19.66 18.07 7.16
C ARG A 95 19.85 19.57 7.19
N GLU A 96 18.84 20.32 6.79
CA GLU A 96 18.83 21.77 6.84
C GLU A 96 17.65 22.23 7.71
N LEU A 97 17.94 23.07 8.70
CA LEU A 97 16.95 23.67 9.58
C LEU A 97 16.99 25.20 9.39
N PHE A 98 15.84 25.82 9.29
CA PHE A 98 15.70 27.27 9.13
C PHE A 98 15.05 27.90 10.35
N ALA A 99 15.47 29.09 10.71
CA ALA A 99 14.89 29.85 11.83
C ALA A 99 13.37 30.09 11.69
N SER A 100 12.86 30.04 10.45
CA SER A 100 11.43 30.08 10.15
C SER A 100 10.64 28.81 10.57
N GLY A 101 11.28 27.80 11.17
CA GLY A 101 10.71 26.51 11.51
C GLY A 101 10.63 25.51 10.37
N LYS A 102 10.99 25.91 9.14
CA LYS A 102 11.08 24.98 8.01
C LYS A 102 12.28 24.06 8.16
N SER A 103 12.14 22.82 7.68
CA SER A 103 13.26 21.88 7.63
C SER A 103 13.25 21.09 6.32
N ARG A 104 14.44 20.75 5.82
CA ARG A 104 14.64 19.95 4.61
C ARG A 104 15.60 18.81 4.91
N ALA A 105 15.37 17.68 4.27
CA ALA A 105 16.22 16.50 4.39
C ALA A 105 16.60 16.03 2.98
N PHE A 106 17.83 15.54 2.84
CA PHE A 106 18.38 15.14 1.55
C PHE A 106 19.14 13.81 1.69
N VAL A 107 19.05 12.99 0.66
CA VAL A 107 19.86 11.79 0.45
C VAL A 107 20.56 11.94 -0.91
N ASN A 108 21.89 11.93 -0.95
CA ASN A 108 22.69 12.15 -2.16
C ASN A 108 22.21 13.37 -2.97
N ASP A 109 22.03 14.52 -2.29
CA ASP A 109 21.49 15.78 -2.83
C ASP A 109 20.03 15.77 -3.27
N SER A 110 19.34 14.63 -3.33
CA SER A 110 17.92 14.54 -3.61
C SER A 110 17.10 14.90 -2.37
N PRO A 111 16.13 15.84 -2.46
CA PRO A 111 15.26 16.17 -1.34
C PRO A 111 14.27 15.03 -1.08
N VAL A 112 14.15 14.61 0.19
CA VAL A 112 13.33 13.47 0.57
C VAL A 112 12.45 13.76 1.79
N PRO A 113 11.34 13.03 1.96
CA PRO A 113 10.56 13.03 3.20
C PRO A 113 11.39 12.54 4.39
N LEU A 114 11.08 13.04 5.58
CA LEU A 114 11.79 12.67 6.81
C LEU A 114 11.68 11.18 7.15
N SER A 115 10.57 10.54 6.76
CA SER A 115 10.36 9.09 6.91
C SER A 115 11.39 8.26 6.16
N VAL A 116 11.75 8.65 4.94
CA VAL A 116 12.78 8.00 4.11
C VAL A 116 14.15 8.11 4.77
N VAL A 117 14.50 9.32 5.26
CA VAL A 117 15.77 9.51 5.99
C VAL A 117 15.81 8.68 7.27
N LYS A 118 14.71 8.62 8.01
CA LYS A 118 14.62 7.82 9.24
C LYS A 118 14.80 6.33 8.97
N GLU A 119 14.19 5.82 7.90
CA GLU A 119 14.34 4.43 7.51
C GLU A 119 15.79 4.13 7.07
N LEU A 120 16.36 4.95 6.18
CA LEU A 120 17.75 4.79 5.75
C LEU A 120 18.72 4.94 6.94
N GLY A 121 18.51 5.94 7.79
CA GLY A 121 19.32 6.17 8.99
C GLY A 121 19.38 4.97 9.92
N SER A 122 18.26 4.26 10.10
CA SER A 122 18.21 3.03 10.92
C SER A 122 18.98 1.85 10.32
N ARG A 123 19.25 1.88 9.00
CA ARG A 123 20.10 0.91 8.31
C ARG A 123 21.58 1.29 8.30
N LEU A 124 21.92 2.54 8.63
CA LEU A 124 23.30 3.08 8.59
C LEU A 124 23.96 3.16 9.96
N ILE A 125 23.21 3.53 10.99
CA ILE A 125 23.75 3.73 12.33
C ILE A 125 22.70 3.45 13.40
N ASP A 126 23.11 2.76 14.44
CA ASP A 126 22.31 2.54 15.65
C ASP A 126 22.89 3.37 16.80
N ILE A 127 22.06 4.23 17.40
CA ILE A 127 22.46 5.07 18.54
C ILE A 127 21.86 4.48 19.80
N HIS A 128 22.66 3.79 20.60
CA HIS A 128 22.23 3.28 21.89
C HIS A 128 22.44 4.30 23.01
N SER A 129 21.33 4.79 23.56
CA SER A 129 21.27 5.70 24.68
C SER A 129 20.38 5.12 25.81
N GLN A 130 20.43 5.74 26.98
CA GLN A 130 19.63 5.31 28.14
C GLN A 130 18.12 5.20 27.86
N HIS A 131 17.58 5.98 26.91
CA HIS A 131 16.19 5.91 26.49
C HIS A 131 15.86 4.71 25.60
N GLN A 132 16.85 4.08 24.97
CA GLN A 132 16.65 2.90 24.11
C GLN A 132 16.53 1.58 24.89
N ASN A 133 16.75 1.60 26.20
CA ASN A 133 16.48 0.44 27.05
C ASN A 133 15.03 -0.05 26.95
N LEU A 134 14.09 0.84 26.58
CA LEU A 134 12.69 0.50 26.30
C LEU A 134 12.52 -0.46 25.12
N LEU A 135 13.48 -0.49 24.18
CA LEU A 135 13.43 -1.41 23.02
C LEU A 135 13.53 -2.89 23.43
N LEU A 136 14.16 -3.18 24.58
CA LEU A 136 14.21 -4.55 25.09
C LEU A 136 12.81 -5.11 25.44
N GLY A 137 11.84 -4.24 25.69
CA GLY A 137 10.44 -4.62 25.89
C GLY A 137 9.62 -4.69 24.60
N ASP A 138 10.17 -4.23 23.48
CA ASP A 138 9.48 -4.27 22.19
C ASP A 138 9.55 -5.66 21.55
N ASN A 139 8.40 -6.27 21.31
CA ASN A 139 8.31 -7.62 20.72
C ASN A 139 8.99 -7.72 19.33
N ARG A 140 8.90 -6.67 18.51
CA ARG A 140 9.53 -6.66 17.17
C ARG A 140 11.05 -6.67 17.27
N PHE A 141 11.60 -5.95 18.26
CA PHE A 141 13.04 -5.98 18.53
C PHE A 141 13.46 -7.38 19.01
N GLN A 142 12.72 -7.97 19.95
CA GLN A 142 12.99 -9.30 20.48
C GLN A 142 12.93 -10.38 19.38
N LEU A 143 11.90 -10.35 18.54
CA LEU A 143 11.78 -11.21 17.35
C LEU A 143 12.96 -11.04 16.40
N LYS A 144 13.35 -9.78 16.12
CA LYS A 144 14.50 -9.50 15.25
C LYS A 144 15.81 -10.09 15.80
N VAL A 145 16.04 -10.00 17.11
CA VAL A 145 17.23 -10.59 17.74
C VAL A 145 17.27 -12.11 17.50
N ILE A 146 16.14 -12.79 17.71
CA ILE A 146 16.06 -14.24 17.56
C ILE A 146 16.19 -14.62 16.07
N ASP A 147 15.47 -13.95 15.19
CA ASP A 147 15.47 -14.28 13.75
C ASP A 147 16.85 -14.06 13.11
N VAL A 148 17.57 -13.02 13.54
CA VAL A 148 18.95 -12.76 13.11
C VAL A 148 19.88 -13.88 13.60
N MET A 149 19.79 -14.28 14.86
CA MET A 149 20.62 -15.34 15.44
C MET A 149 20.27 -16.74 14.92
N ALA A 150 19.02 -16.95 14.51
CA ALA A 150 18.53 -18.17 13.91
C ALA A 150 18.76 -18.23 12.38
N GLU A 151 19.27 -17.15 11.78
CA GLU A 151 19.44 -17.00 10.32
C GLU A 151 18.12 -17.23 9.54
N ASN A 152 17.00 -16.75 10.10
CA ASN A 152 15.64 -16.99 9.58
C ASN A 152 15.26 -16.14 8.36
N ASP A 153 16.16 -15.39 7.75
CA ASP A 153 15.87 -14.44 6.66
C ASP A 153 15.07 -15.09 5.53
N ILE A 154 15.46 -16.30 5.08
CA ILE A 154 14.78 -17.01 4.00
C ILE A 154 13.37 -17.44 4.42
N LEU A 155 13.23 -17.98 5.63
CA LEU A 155 11.93 -18.40 6.17
C LEU A 155 10.98 -17.22 6.32
N LEU A 156 11.47 -16.07 6.78
CA LEU A 156 10.70 -14.85 6.89
C LEU A 156 10.25 -14.31 5.53
N ILE A 157 11.10 -14.38 4.51
CA ILE A 157 10.75 -13.96 3.14
C ILE A 157 9.61 -14.84 2.60
N LEU A 158 9.73 -16.16 2.76
CA LEU A 158 8.69 -17.12 2.32
C LEU A 158 7.38 -16.88 3.07
N TYR A 159 7.44 -16.79 4.39
CA TYR A 159 6.28 -16.51 5.23
C TYR A 159 5.57 -15.20 4.86
N ARG A 160 6.31 -14.10 4.68
CA ARG A 160 5.75 -12.80 4.32
C ARG A 160 5.11 -12.82 2.93
N LYS A 161 5.66 -13.58 2.00
CA LYS A 161 5.06 -13.76 0.67
C LYS A 161 3.69 -14.45 0.80
N GLU A 162 3.62 -15.54 1.56
CA GLU A 162 2.36 -16.25 1.77
C GLU A 162 1.36 -15.44 2.60
N TYR A 163 1.83 -14.73 3.62
CA TYR A 163 0.99 -13.80 4.38
C TYR A 163 0.36 -12.71 3.51
N SER A 164 1.14 -12.15 2.59
CA SER A 164 0.62 -11.14 1.64
C SER A 164 -0.42 -11.74 0.70
N ARG A 165 -0.22 -12.99 0.25
CA ARG A 165 -1.20 -13.73 -0.56
C ARG A 165 -2.49 -13.98 0.22
N TYR A 166 -2.37 -14.45 1.46
CA TYR A 166 -3.51 -14.67 2.36
C TYR A 166 -4.33 -13.39 2.57
N LEU A 167 -3.67 -12.26 2.85
CA LEU A 167 -4.35 -10.97 3.01
C LEU A 167 -5.03 -10.49 1.73
N SER A 168 -4.42 -10.72 0.56
CA SER A 168 -5.00 -10.37 -0.73
C SER A 168 -6.29 -11.17 -0.98
N LEU A 169 -6.25 -12.49 -0.77
CA LEU A 169 -7.42 -13.36 -0.91
C LEU A 169 -8.53 -12.99 0.10
N LYS A 170 -8.17 -12.70 1.35
CA LYS A 170 -9.12 -12.26 2.39
C LYS A 170 -9.82 -10.95 2.00
N LYS A 171 -9.07 -10.02 1.42
CA LYS A 171 -9.60 -8.73 0.94
C LYS A 171 -10.53 -8.94 -0.27
N GLU A 172 -10.10 -9.71 -1.25
CA GLU A 172 -10.86 -10.00 -2.47
C GLU A 172 -12.18 -10.72 -2.14
N LEU A 173 -12.15 -11.72 -1.25
CA LEU A 173 -13.35 -12.40 -0.77
C LEU A 173 -14.32 -11.43 -0.10
N LYS A 174 -13.81 -10.52 0.72
CA LYS A 174 -14.64 -9.51 1.39
C LYS A 174 -15.32 -8.58 0.37
N GLU A 175 -14.55 -8.02 -0.57
CA GLU A 175 -15.05 -7.11 -1.60
C GLU A 175 -16.10 -7.81 -2.50
N LEU A 176 -15.84 -9.06 -2.90
CA LEU A 176 -16.77 -9.83 -3.71
C LEU A 176 -18.05 -10.18 -2.94
N THR A 177 -17.94 -10.54 -1.66
CA THR A 177 -19.10 -10.84 -0.81
C THR A 177 -19.97 -9.60 -0.59
N GLU A 178 -19.38 -8.44 -0.35
CA GLU A 178 -20.10 -7.17 -0.22
C GLU A 178 -20.83 -6.81 -1.53
N LYS A 179 -20.16 -6.98 -2.68
CA LYS A 179 -20.76 -6.76 -4.00
C LYS A 179 -21.90 -7.72 -4.27
N ALA A 180 -21.72 -9.01 -4.01
CA ALA A 180 -22.75 -10.03 -4.17
C ALA A 180 -23.98 -9.74 -3.30
N LEU A 181 -23.78 -9.29 -2.05
CA LEU A 181 -24.87 -8.94 -1.14
C LEU A 181 -25.69 -7.75 -1.65
N GLN A 182 -25.06 -6.71 -2.20
CA GLN A 182 -25.74 -5.58 -2.82
C GLN A 182 -26.55 -6.01 -4.04
N THR A 183 -25.94 -6.81 -4.92
CA THR A 183 -26.61 -7.29 -6.14
C THR A 183 -27.75 -8.26 -5.84
N LYS A 184 -27.63 -9.06 -4.78
CA LYS A 184 -28.68 -10.00 -4.34
C LYS A 184 -29.94 -9.30 -3.83
N GLN A 185 -29.83 -8.08 -3.29
CA GLN A 185 -31.01 -7.30 -2.91
C GLN A 185 -31.85 -6.87 -4.12
N GLU A 186 -31.25 -6.82 -5.30
CA GLU A 186 -31.92 -6.49 -6.56
C GLU A 186 -32.35 -7.74 -7.34
N GLU A 187 -31.91 -8.95 -6.95
CA GLU A 187 -32.14 -10.20 -7.69
C GLU A 187 -33.63 -10.49 -7.88
N ASP A 188 -34.41 -10.41 -6.82
CA ASP A 188 -35.86 -10.70 -6.89
C ASP A 188 -36.56 -9.73 -7.84
N TYR A 189 -36.16 -8.45 -7.82
CA TYR A 189 -36.71 -7.46 -8.71
C TYR A 189 -36.32 -7.74 -10.18
N VAL A 190 -35.05 -8.02 -10.43
CA VAL A 190 -34.54 -8.30 -11.80
C VAL A 190 -35.20 -9.59 -12.34
N ARG A 191 -35.30 -10.63 -11.52
CA ARG A 191 -35.97 -11.89 -11.88
C ARG A 191 -37.43 -11.68 -12.23
N PHE A 192 -38.17 -10.91 -11.42
CA PHE A 192 -39.57 -10.58 -11.70
C PHE A 192 -39.72 -9.78 -12.99
N GLN A 193 -38.85 -8.79 -13.26
CA GLN A 193 -38.92 -8.02 -14.49
C GLN A 193 -38.57 -8.87 -15.72
N LEU A 194 -37.57 -9.74 -15.60
CA LEU A 194 -37.19 -10.67 -16.67
C LEU A 194 -38.34 -11.61 -17.03
N GLU A 195 -38.96 -12.25 -16.01
CA GLU A 195 -40.07 -13.18 -16.20
C GLU A 195 -41.26 -12.51 -16.90
N GLN A 196 -41.62 -11.31 -16.47
CA GLN A 196 -42.68 -10.53 -17.09
C GLN A 196 -42.41 -10.17 -18.55
N LEU A 197 -41.18 -9.74 -18.89
CA LEU A 197 -40.82 -9.43 -20.29
C LEU A 197 -40.71 -10.70 -21.15
N ALA A 198 -40.21 -11.81 -20.56
CA ALA A 198 -40.12 -13.08 -21.26
C ALA A 198 -41.51 -13.66 -21.57
N ASP A 199 -42.45 -13.63 -20.60
CA ASP A 199 -43.83 -14.12 -20.77
C ASP A 199 -44.59 -13.28 -21.78
N ALA A 200 -44.24 -12.02 -21.98
CA ALA A 200 -44.86 -11.17 -22.97
C ALA A 200 -44.57 -11.59 -24.43
N GLY A 201 -43.53 -12.42 -24.67
CA GLY A 201 -43.22 -12.95 -25.98
C GLY A 201 -43.01 -11.86 -27.03
N LEU A 202 -42.15 -10.90 -26.74
CA LEU A 202 -41.89 -9.71 -27.55
C LEU A 202 -41.28 -10.07 -28.92
N VAL A 203 -41.81 -9.46 -29.97
CA VAL A 203 -41.33 -9.64 -31.37
C VAL A 203 -40.99 -8.26 -31.94
N ALA A 204 -39.82 -8.14 -32.57
CA ALA A 204 -39.40 -6.88 -33.18
C ALA A 204 -40.33 -6.51 -34.37
N GLY A 205 -40.77 -5.25 -34.43
CA GLY A 205 -41.67 -4.71 -35.45
C GLY A 205 -43.16 -5.09 -35.26
N GLU A 206 -43.50 -5.92 -34.25
CA GLU A 206 -44.86 -6.35 -33.97
C GLU A 206 -45.81 -5.17 -33.72
N GLN A 207 -45.31 -4.15 -33.02
CA GLN A 207 -46.12 -2.99 -32.64
C GLN A 207 -46.58 -2.20 -33.84
N GLU A 208 -45.68 -1.86 -34.76
CA GLU A 208 -46.01 -1.11 -35.98
C GLU A 208 -46.96 -1.90 -36.90
N GLU A 209 -46.77 -3.22 -37.01
CA GLU A 209 -47.66 -4.08 -37.78
C GLU A 209 -49.06 -4.11 -37.18
N LEU A 210 -49.18 -4.28 -35.85
CA LEU A 210 -50.46 -4.30 -35.16
C LEU A 210 -51.16 -2.93 -35.15
N GLU A 211 -50.42 -1.84 -35.08
CA GLU A 211 -50.99 -0.48 -35.18
C GLU A 211 -51.60 -0.24 -36.58
N GLN A 212 -50.94 -0.67 -37.66
CA GLN A 212 -51.48 -0.60 -39.02
C GLN A 212 -52.71 -1.52 -39.21
N GLU A 213 -52.65 -2.75 -38.66
CA GLU A 213 -53.77 -3.68 -38.67
C GLU A 213 -54.97 -3.11 -37.90
N LEU A 214 -54.74 -2.49 -36.71
CA LEU A 214 -55.77 -1.85 -35.91
C LEU A 214 -56.48 -0.73 -36.66
N GLU A 215 -55.71 0.13 -37.35
CA GLU A 215 -56.27 1.22 -38.18
C GLU A 215 -57.17 0.66 -39.29
N THR A 216 -56.72 -0.37 -39.97
CA THR A 216 -57.48 -1.05 -41.04
C THR A 216 -58.75 -1.71 -40.49
N LEU A 217 -58.65 -2.48 -39.39
CA LEU A 217 -59.78 -3.19 -38.81
C LEU A 217 -60.80 -2.22 -38.16
N SER A 218 -60.36 -1.14 -37.56
CA SER A 218 -61.22 -0.14 -36.94
C SER A 218 -62.08 0.61 -37.94
N HIS A 219 -61.59 0.82 -39.17
CA HIS A 219 -62.26 1.48 -40.26
C HIS A 219 -62.86 0.52 -41.30
N ALA A 220 -62.79 -0.80 -41.07
CA ALA A 220 -63.18 -1.82 -42.04
C ALA A 220 -64.59 -1.61 -42.58
N GLU A 221 -65.56 -1.27 -41.72
CA GLU A 221 -66.95 -0.99 -42.11
C GLU A 221 -67.05 0.25 -43.00
N GLU A 222 -66.38 1.33 -42.67
CA GLU A 222 -66.35 2.58 -43.45
C GLU A 222 -65.65 2.43 -44.78
N ILE A 223 -64.48 1.72 -44.78
CA ILE A 223 -63.71 1.42 -45.99
C ILE A 223 -64.54 0.53 -46.93
N LYS A 224 -65.13 -0.55 -46.40
CA LYS A 224 -66.02 -1.46 -47.19
C LYS A 224 -67.21 -0.78 -47.77
N GLY A 225 -67.86 0.10 -46.91
CA GLY A 225 -68.98 0.95 -47.41
C GLY A 225 -68.57 1.91 -48.50
N SER A 226 -67.39 2.49 -48.39
CA SER A 226 -66.84 3.43 -49.38
C SER A 226 -66.48 2.71 -50.71
N LEU A 227 -65.80 1.53 -50.61
CA LEU A 227 -65.46 0.69 -51.78
C LEU A 227 -66.76 0.19 -52.48
N TYR A 228 -67.74 -0.28 -51.67
CA TYR A 228 -69.05 -0.65 -52.25
C TYR A 228 -69.71 0.47 -53.02
N LYS A 229 -69.63 1.70 -52.51
CA LYS A 229 -70.16 2.87 -53.19
C LYS A 229 -69.38 3.18 -54.50
N ILE A 230 -68.04 3.04 -54.51
CA ILE A 230 -67.20 3.24 -55.68
C ILE A 230 -67.52 2.18 -56.75
N THR A 231 -67.53 0.89 -56.33
CA THR A 231 -67.87 -0.20 -57.24
C THR A 231 -69.25 0.04 -57.89
N ARG A 232 -70.24 0.40 -57.09
CA ARG A 232 -71.61 0.67 -57.62
C ARG A 232 -71.65 1.84 -58.59
N LEU A 233 -70.82 2.89 -58.37
CA LEU A 233 -70.72 4.01 -59.32
C LEU A 233 -69.99 3.64 -60.63
N LEU A 234 -69.02 2.71 -60.52
CA LEU A 234 -68.29 2.27 -61.70
C LEU A 234 -69.05 1.19 -62.54
N ASP A 235 -69.62 0.15 -61.84
CA ASP A 235 -70.21 -1.02 -62.52
C ASP A 235 -71.68 -1.33 -62.13
N GLY A 236 -72.45 -0.34 -61.71
CA GLY A 236 -73.86 -0.49 -61.35
C GLY A 236 -74.73 -0.83 -62.54
N GLU A 237 -75.68 -1.80 -62.40
CA GLU A 237 -76.45 -2.45 -63.51
C GLU A 237 -77.17 -1.48 -64.42
N GLU A 238 -77.63 -0.31 -64.00
CA GLU A 238 -78.42 0.58 -64.88
C GLU A 238 -77.76 1.93 -65.19
N GLN A 239 -76.80 2.38 -64.31
CA GLN A 239 -76.15 3.71 -64.47
C GLN A 239 -74.65 3.69 -64.10
N GLY A 240 -74.00 2.55 -64.19
CA GLY A 240 -72.55 2.47 -63.92
C GLY A 240 -71.75 3.17 -65.03
N ALA A 241 -70.62 3.85 -64.58
CA ALA A 241 -69.75 4.58 -65.52
C ALA A 241 -69.26 3.70 -66.67
N VAL A 242 -68.94 2.43 -66.44
CA VAL A 242 -68.49 1.42 -67.41
C VAL A 242 -69.57 1.21 -68.42
N GLN A 243 -70.83 1.03 -67.98
CA GLN A 243 -71.96 0.80 -68.91
C GLN A 243 -72.28 2.08 -69.74
N LEU A 244 -72.27 3.27 -69.13
CA LEU A 244 -72.48 4.53 -69.80
C LEU A 244 -71.39 4.81 -70.88
N ILE A 245 -70.16 4.55 -70.57
CA ILE A 245 -69.06 4.69 -71.56
C ILE A 245 -69.15 3.66 -72.62
N LYS A 246 -69.57 2.44 -72.35
CA LYS A 246 -69.82 1.39 -73.36
C LYS A 246 -70.92 1.76 -74.33
N GLU A 247 -72.02 2.33 -73.86
CA GLU A 247 -73.09 2.86 -74.66
C GLU A 247 -72.64 4.03 -75.53
N ALA A 248 -71.85 4.95 -74.94
CA ALA A 248 -71.28 6.04 -75.70
C ALA A 248 -70.31 5.57 -76.81
N LEU A 249 -69.47 4.56 -76.45
CA LEU A 249 -68.58 3.91 -77.45
C LEU A 249 -69.34 3.27 -78.55
N SER A 250 -70.38 2.46 -78.28
CA SER A 250 -71.23 1.81 -79.29
C SER A 250 -71.86 2.85 -80.18
N THR A 251 -72.33 3.97 -79.61
CA THR A 251 -72.90 5.08 -80.40
C THR A 251 -71.86 5.73 -81.32
N ALA A 252 -70.63 5.97 -80.76
CA ALA A 252 -69.54 6.56 -81.54
C ALA A 252 -69.03 5.64 -82.63
N ASP A 253 -68.93 4.33 -82.38
CA ASP A 253 -68.56 3.31 -83.40
C ASP A 253 -69.62 3.26 -84.52
N SER A 254 -70.89 3.43 -84.19
CA SER A 254 -71.96 3.51 -85.19
C SER A 254 -71.88 4.80 -86.02
N LEU A 255 -71.51 5.92 -85.39
CA LEU A 255 -71.38 7.24 -86.05
C LEU A 255 -70.13 7.28 -86.93
N GLU A 256 -69.08 6.59 -86.63
CA GLU A 256 -67.84 6.50 -87.42
C GLU A 256 -68.14 6.08 -88.85
N ARG A 257 -69.12 5.19 -89.05
CA ARG A 257 -69.57 4.74 -90.43
C ARG A 257 -70.05 5.88 -91.32
N TYR A 258 -70.60 6.93 -90.78
CA TYR A 258 -71.17 8.04 -91.50
C TYR A 258 -70.39 9.37 -91.31
N TYR A 259 -69.55 9.45 -90.27
CA TYR A 259 -68.79 10.65 -89.98
C TYR A 259 -67.36 10.27 -89.53
N PRO A 260 -66.39 10.21 -90.43
CA PRO A 260 -65.04 9.71 -90.20
C PRO A 260 -64.29 10.50 -89.04
N LYS A 261 -64.65 11.75 -88.78
CA LYS A 261 -64.10 12.53 -87.69
C LYS A 261 -64.48 11.98 -86.29
N ALA A 262 -65.50 11.12 -86.21
CA ALA A 262 -65.90 10.45 -84.97
C ALA A 262 -64.91 9.36 -84.52
N LYS A 263 -64.00 8.91 -85.42
CA LYS A 263 -63.01 7.91 -85.11
C LYS A 263 -62.14 8.23 -83.85
N GLU A 264 -61.66 9.47 -83.74
CA GLU A 264 -60.86 9.91 -82.61
C GLU A 264 -61.64 9.85 -81.28
N ILE A 265 -62.95 10.21 -81.38
CA ILE A 265 -63.85 10.13 -80.20
C ILE A 265 -64.07 8.66 -79.83
N ALA A 266 -64.25 7.75 -80.75
CA ALA A 266 -64.43 6.31 -80.52
C ALA A 266 -63.16 5.68 -79.90
N GLU A 267 -61.98 6.03 -80.41
CA GLU A 267 -60.69 5.56 -79.83
C GLU A 267 -60.50 6.04 -78.38
N ARG A 268 -60.79 7.27 -78.08
CA ARG A 268 -60.72 7.84 -76.73
C ARG A 268 -61.74 7.19 -75.82
N LEU A 269 -62.98 6.97 -76.25
CA LEU A 269 -63.99 6.26 -75.47
C LEU A 269 -63.62 4.79 -75.21
N ARG A 270 -62.97 4.13 -76.19
CA ARG A 270 -62.45 2.75 -76.00
C ARG A 270 -61.38 2.67 -74.94
N SER A 271 -60.42 3.60 -75.00
CA SER A 271 -59.40 3.70 -73.90
C SER A 271 -60.04 3.93 -72.52
N ALA A 272 -60.99 4.91 -72.44
CA ALA A 272 -61.67 5.19 -71.20
C ALA A 272 -62.51 4.02 -70.66
N TYR A 273 -63.13 3.22 -71.59
CA TYR A 273 -63.86 2.01 -71.23
C TYR A 273 -62.94 0.94 -70.62
N ILE A 274 -61.77 0.72 -71.24
CA ILE A 274 -60.77 -0.24 -70.68
C ILE A 274 -60.32 0.21 -69.30
N ASP A 275 -59.90 1.47 -69.17
CA ASP A 275 -59.41 2.03 -67.90
C ASP A 275 -60.47 1.94 -66.81
N MET A 276 -61.70 2.29 -67.05
CA MET A 276 -62.81 2.22 -66.08
C MET A 276 -63.21 0.78 -65.72
N ASN A 277 -63.11 -0.16 -66.66
CA ASN A 277 -63.37 -1.57 -66.41
C ASN A 277 -62.32 -2.19 -65.53
N ASP A 278 -61.04 -1.80 -65.75
CA ASP A 278 -59.93 -2.23 -64.91
C ASP A 278 -60.07 -1.68 -63.48
N LEU A 279 -60.38 -0.38 -63.33
CA LEU A 279 -60.65 0.23 -62.01
C LEU A 279 -61.84 -0.43 -61.31
N ALA A 280 -62.93 -0.78 -62.03
CA ALA A 280 -64.05 -1.48 -61.41
C ALA A 280 -63.67 -2.87 -60.92
N SER A 281 -62.84 -3.60 -61.67
CA SER A 281 -62.31 -4.89 -61.23
C SER A 281 -61.37 -4.79 -60.02
N GLU A 282 -60.50 -3.81 -60.01
CA GLU A 282 -59.59 -3.57 -58.95
C GLU A 282 -60.32 -3.21 -57.63
N THR A 283 -61.32 -2.33 -57.71
CA THR A 283 -62.15 -1.97 -56.57
C THR A 283 -62.99 -3.11 -56.03
N GLU A 284 -63.44 -4.03 -56.88
CA GLU A 284 -64.16 -5.24 -56.44
C GLU A 284 -63.23 -6.19 -55.66
N VAL A 285 -61.99 -6.38 -56.11
CA VAL A 285 -60.99 -7.18 -55.43
C VAL A 285 -60.68 -6.56 -54.04
N LEU A 286 -60.40 -5.25 -54.01
CA LEU A 286 -60.13 -4.56 -52.75
C LEU A 286 -61.29 -4.65 -51.75
N LYS A 287 -62.52 -4.64 -52.21
CA LYS A 287 -63.70 -4.79 -51.34
C LYS A 287 -63.82 -6.20 -50.74
N GLU A 288 -63.41 -7.25 -51.50
CA GLU A 288 -63.41 -8.64 -51.01
C GLU A 288 -62.28 -8.92 -50.00
N ASP A 289 -61.15 -8.24 -50.15
CA ASP A 289 -59.99 -8.39 -49.24
C ASP A 289 -60.25 -7.84 -47.85
N ILE A 290 -61.21 -6.99 -47.61
CA ILE A 290 -61.53 -6.41 -46.30
C ILE A 290 -62.56 -7.27 -45.58
N GLU A 291 -62.08 -8.11 -44.65
CA GLU A 291 -62.91 -8.88 -43.72
C GLU A 291 -63.20 -8.08 -42.45
N PHE A 292 -64.45 -7.97 -42.06
CA PHE A 292 -64.87 -7.49 -40.73
C PHE A 292 -64.72 -8.63 -39.74
N ASN A 293 -63.62 -8.61 -38.93
CA ASN A 293 -63.31 -9.64 -37.94
C ASN A 293 -63.21 -9.01 -36.54
N PRO A 294 -64.30 -8.96 -35.76
CA PRO A 294 -64.31 -8.35 -34.42
C PRO A 294 -63.43 -9.12 -33.42
N GLU A 295 -63.32 -10.44 -33.54
CA GLU A 295 -62.46 -11.24 -32.63
C GLU A 295 -60.97 -10.88 -32.85
N ARG A 296 -60.55 -10.64 -34.09
CA ARG A 296 -59.21 -10.21 -34.40
C ARG A 296 -58.95 -8.78 -33.95
N LEU A 297 -59.93 -7.89 -34.07
CA LEU A 297 -59.85 -6.51 -33.58
C LEU A 297 -59.65 -6.48 -32.06
N ASP A 298 -60.43 -7.27 -31.31
CA ASP A 298 -60.31 -7.38 -29.83
C ASP A 298 -58.93 -7.93 -29.47
N TRP A 299 -58.44 -8.96 -30.12
CA TRP A 299 -57.12 -9.53 -29.90
C TRP A 299 -56.00 -8.51 -30.17
N VAL A 300 -56.05 -7.77 -31.27
CA VAL A 300 -55.06 -6.72 -31.60
C VAL A 300 -55.03 -5.64 -30.52
N ASN A 301 -56.22 -5.18 -30.07
CA ASN A 301 -56.34 -4.22 -28.98
C ASN A 301 -55.73 -4.72 -27.68
N GLU A 302 -56.01 -5.95 -27.26
CA GLU A 302 -55.45 -6.55 -26.04
C GLU A 302 -53.95 -6.71 -26.14
N ARG A 303 -53.45 -7.10 -27.30
CA ARG A 303 -51.97 -7.24 -27.53
C ARG A 303 -51.27 -5.91 -27.48
N LEU A 304 -51.77 -4.89 -28.18
CA LEU A 304 -51.23 -3.52 -28.11
C LEU A 304 -51.29 -2.94 -26.73
N ASN A 305 -52.40 -3.14 -26.00
CA ASN A 305 -52.51 -2.71 -24.60
C ASN A 305 -51.43 -3.36 -23.72
N THR A 306 -51.12 -4.62 -23.94
CA THR A 306 -50.05 -5.32 -23.22
C THR A 306 -48.68 -4.67 -23.51
N LEU A 307 -48.38 -4.40 -24.78
CA LEU A 307 -47.12 -3.75 -25.20
C LEU A 307 -47.00 -2.36 -24.60
N TYR A 308 -48.03 -1.49 -24.74
CA TYR A 308 -48.05 -0.14 -24.19
C TYR A 308 -47.92 -0.13 -22.66
N THR A 309 -48.55 -1.08 -21.98
CA THR A 309 -48.43 -1.20 -20.53
C THR A 309 -46.99 -1.51 -20.08
N LEU A 310 -46.31 -2.38 -20.83
CA LEU A 310 -44.91 -2.71 -20.60
C LEU A 310 -43.99 -1.54 -20.93
N GLU A 311 -44.22 -0.85 -22.03
CA GLU A 311 -43.47 0.36 -22.44
C GLU A 311 -43.59 1.46 -21.38
N GLN A 312 -44.82 1.75 -20.92
CA GLN A 312 -45.07 2.74 -19.89
C GLN A 312 -44.39 2.37 -18.58
N LYS A 313 -44.49 1.10 -18.17
CA LYS A 313 -43.86 0.59 -16.94
C LYS A 313 -42.36 0.71 -16.97
N HIS A 314 -41.75 0.38 -18.10
CA HIS A 314 -40.29 0.42 -18.26
C HIS A 314 -39.77 1.76 -18.79
N ARG A 315 -40.68 2.74 -19.07
CA ARG A 315 -40.36 4.09 -19.59
C ARG A 315 -39.59 4.04 -20.90
N VAL A 316 -40.00 3.17 -21.77
CA VAL A 316 -39.48 3.02 -23.14
C VAL A 316 -40.59 3.33 -24.13
N SER A 317 -40.24 3.48 -25.44
CA SER A 317 -41.17 3.92 -26.46
C SER A 317 -41.36 2.89 -27.57
N LYS A 318 -40.63 1.77 -27.53
CA LYS A 318 -40.63 0.74 -28.55
C LYS A 318 -40.40 -0.65 -28.01
N VAL A 319 -40.93 -1.65 -28.67
CA VAL A 319 -40.76 -3.08 -28.33
C VAL A 319 -39.28 -3.50 -28.35
N GLU A 320 -38.48 -2.95 -29.30
CA GLU A 320 -37.04 -3.22 -29.35
C GLU A 320 -36.30 -2.82 -28.10
N GLU A 321 -36.68 -1.69 -27.50
CA GLU A 321 -36.10 -1.24 -26.23
C GLU A 321 -36.47 -2.18 -25.06
N LEU A 322 -37.68 -2.76 -25.07
CA LEU A 322 -38.07 -3.81 -24.10
C LEU A 322 -37.24 -5.09 -24.30
N MET A 323 -36.93 -5.46 -25.53
CA MET A 323 -36.05 -6.60 -25.84
C MET A 323 -34.62 -6.36 -25.38
N GLU A 324 -34.10 -5.13 -25.56
CA GLU A 324 -32.78 -4.76 -25.02
C GLU A 324 -32.74 -4.84 -23.45
N LEU A 325 -33.84 -4.42 -22.79
CA LEU A 325 -33.98 -4.57 -21.34
C LEU A 325 -34.03 -6.03 -20.91
N LEU A 326 -34.73 -6.88 -21.64
CA LEU A 326 -34.77 -8.32 -21.40
C LEU A 326 -33.37 -8.94 -21.48
N ASP A 327 -32.58 -8.60 -22.49
CA ASP A 327 -31.21 -9.04 -22.65
C ASP A 327 -30.31 -8.53 -21.50
N LYS A 328 -30.51 -7.28 -21.07
CA LYS A 328 -29.80 -6.68 -19.94
C LYS A 328 -30.07 -7.43 -18.65
N TYR A 329 -31.34 -7.70 -18.34
CA TYR A 329 -31.74 -8.46 -17.13
C TYR A 329 -31.20 -9.89 -17.14
N ASN A 330 -31.20 -10.55 -18.30
CA ASN A 330 -30.58 -11.87 -18.47
C ASN A 330 -29.09 -11.87 -18.16
N LYS A 331 -28.36 -10.84 -18.62
CA LYS A 331 -26.93 -10.69 -18.32
C LYS A 331 -26.69 -10.44 -16.82
N GLN A 332 -27.52 -9.60 -16.20
CA GLN A 332 -27.42 -9.32 -14.77
C GLN A 332 -27.63 -10.57 -13.91
N LEU A 333 -28.63 -11.41 -14.24
CA LEU A 333 -28.85 -12.67 -13.49
C LEU A 333 -27.68 -13.65 -13.65
N LYS A 334 -27.12 -13.79 -14.86
CA LYS A 334 -25.93 -14.63 -15.08
C LYS A 334 -24.71 -14.14 -14.28
N GLU A 335 -24.55 -12.83 -14.13
CA GLU A 335 -23.50 -12.26 -13.27
C GLU A 335 -23.73 -12.61 -11.78
N ILE A 336 -24.99 -12.54 -11.32
CA ILE A 336 -25.36 -12.90 -9.93
C ILE A 336 -25.04 -14.37 -9.65
N ASP A 337 -25.44 -15.28 -10.52
CA ASP A 337 -25.19 -16.72 -10.39
C ASP A 337 -23.68 -17.03 -10.37
N SER A 338 -22.86 -16.24 -11.09
CA SER A 338 -21.41 -16.40 -11.13
C SER A 338 -20.71 -15.98 -9.83
N PHE A 339 -21.31 -15.07 -9.01
CA PHE A 339 -20.70 -14.63 -7.76
C PHE A 339 -20.64 -15.76 -6.73
N ASP A 340 -21.63 -16.59 -6.63
CA ASP A 340 -21.66 -17.69 -5.65
C ASP A 340 -20.55 -18.71 -5.97
N GLU A 341 -20.30 -19.02 -7.23
CA GLU A 341 -19.20 -19.90 -7.65
C GLU A 341 -17.82 -19.27 -7.37
N GLN A 342 -17.67 -17.98 -7.65
CA GLN A 342 -16.41 -17.26 -7.39
C GLN A 342 -16.13 -17.16 -5.88
N ILE A 343 -17.13 -16.85 -5.07
CA ILE A 343 -17.03 -16.79 -3.60
C ILE A 343 -16.62 -18.16 -3.05
N GLU A 344 -17.21 -19.25 -3.51
CA GLU A 344 -16.87 -20.60 -3.07
C GLU A 344 -15.46 -21.00 -3.49
N SER A 345 -15.04 -20.62 -4.69
CA SER A 345 -13.66 -20.80 -5.15
C SER A 345 -12.65 -20.01 -4.31
N LEU A 346 -12.94 -18.74 -4.03
CA LEU A 346 -12.08 -17.89 -3.20
C LEU A 346 -11.99 -18.38 -1.76
N LYS A 347 -13.08 -18.88 -1.18
CA LYS A 347 -13.06 -19.51 0.16
C LYS A 347 -12.12 -20.70 0.21
N LYS A 348 -12.15 -21.57 -0.80
CA LYS A 348 -11.24 -22.72 -0.90
C LYS A 348 -9.79 -22.29 -1.03
N GLN A 349 -9.51 -21.29 -1.86
CA GLN A 349 -8.16 -20.75 -2.02
C GLN A 349 -7.66 -20.10 -0.73
N LEU A 350 -8.51 -19.35 -0.03
CA LEU A 350 -8.19 -18.73 1.26
C LEU A 350 -7.87 -19.78 2.31
N GLU A 351 -8.64 -20.85 2.39
CA GLU A 351 -8.40 -21.95 3.34
C GLU A 351 -7.07 -22.66 3.06
N VAL A 352 -6.75 -22.94 1.79
CA VAL A 352 -5.46 -23.54 1.41
C VAL A 352 -4.31 -22.61 1.77
N SER A 353 -4.39 -21.33 1.41
CA SER A 353 -3.37 -20.34 1.75
C SER A 353 -3.22 -20.16 3.27
N HIS A 354 -4.30 -20.22 4.03
CA HIS A 354 -4.26 -20.16 5.50
C HIS A 354 -3.53 -21.37 6.09
N GLN A 355 -3.79 -22.57 5.59
CA GLN A 355 -3.11 -23.78 6.05
C GLN A 355 -1.61 -23.77 5.71
N GLU A 356 -1.24 -23.33 4.51
CA GLU A 356 0.16 -23.14 4.10
C GLU A 356 0.86 -22.11 5.01
N LEU A 357 0.18 -20.99 5.31
CA LEU A 357 0.69 -19.95 6.20
C LEU A 357 0.93 -20.48 7.62
N LEU A 358 -0.02 -21.26 8.18
CA LEU A 358 0.12 -21.87 9.51
C LEU A 358 1.28 -22.86 9.56
N GLN A 359 1.50 -23.66 8.51
CA GLN A 359 2.63 -24.57 8.41
C GLN A 359 3.97 -23.80 8.41
N GLN A 360 4.06 -22.74 7.61
CA GLN A 360 5.27 -21.90 7.59
C GLN A 360 5.50 -21.19 8.92
N ALA A 361 4.44 -20.72 9.59
CA ALA A 361 4.51 -20.14 10.93
C ALA A 361 5.04 -21.14 11.96
N ALA A 362 4.57 -22.39 11.90
CA ALA A 362 5.04 -23.45 12.81
C ALA A 362 6.53 -23.76 12.62
N VAL A 363 7.01 -23.83 11.37
CA VAL A 363 8.43 -24.01 11.06
C VAL A 363 9.26 -22.85 11.61
N LEU A 364 8.81 -21.61 11.39
CA LEU A 364 9.48 -20.42 11.88
C LEU A 364 9.53 -20.40 13.41
N SER A 365 8.44 -20.75 14.10
CA SER A 365 8.34 -20.83 15.56
C SER A 365 9.30 -21.87 16.13
N GLU A 366 9.41 -23.04 15.50
CA GLU A 366 10.33 -24.10 15.97
C GLU A 366 11.79 -23.67 15.83
N GLN A 367 12.19 -23.06 14.71
CA GLN A 367 13.54 -22.52 14.54
C GLN A 367 13.87 -21.45 15.59
N ARG A 368 12.92 -20.58 15.89
CA ARG A 368 13.04 -19.58 16.95
C ARG A 368 13.24 -20.21 18.33
N LYS A 369 12.48 -21.26 18.66
CA LYS A 369 12.60 -21.99 19.93
C LYS A 369 13.94 -22.71 20.07
N ILE A 370 14.45 -23.30 18.99
CA ILE A 370 15.78 -23.91 18.97
C ILE A 370 16.85 -22.85 19.23
N ALA A 371 16.82 -21.74 18.49
CA ALA A 371 17.78 -20.65 18.63
C ALA A 371 17.71 -20.00 20.03
N SER A 372 16.51 -19.85 20.60
CA SER A 372 16.30 -19.18 21.89
C SER A 372 17.09 -19.79 23.05
N LYS A 373 17.29 -21.10 23.04
CA LYS A 373 18.08 -21.80 24.06
C LYS A 373 19.55 -21.42 23.99
N ALA A 374 20.12 -21.42 22.78
CA ALA A 374 21.51 -21.01 22.54
C ALA A 374 21.72 -19.54 22.88
N ILE A 375 20.79 -18.67 22.46
CA ILE A 375 20.79 -17.22 22.75
C ILE A 375 20.80 -16.99 24.27
N ALA A 376 19.91 -17.65 25.00
CA ALA A 376 19.82 -17.48 26.45
C ALA A 376 21.12 -17.90 27.16
N SER A 377 21.73 -19.04 26.78
CA SER A 377 22.99 -19.50 27.35
C SER A 377 24.14 -18.54 27.05
N GLN A 378 24.31 -18.16 25.78
CA GLN A 378 25.37 -17.25 25.36
C GLN A 378 25.24 -15.86 26.01
N LEU A 379 24.01 -15.35 26.13
CA LEU A 379 23.77 -14.06 26.76
C LEU A 379 24.15 -14.08 28.24
N VAL A 380 23.81 -15.15 28.98
CA VAL A 380 24.21 -15.31 30.38
C VAL A 380 25.74 -15.37 30.52
N GLU A 381 26.43 -16.13 29.66
CA GLU A 381 27.90 -16.20 29.65
C GLU A 381 28.56 -14.82 29.44
N MET A 382 27.99 -14.00 28.56
CA MET A 382 28.50 -12.64 28.30
C MET A 382 28.22 -11.66 29.44
N VAL A 383 27.08 -11.81 30.10
CA VAL A 383 26.63 -10.87 31.13
C VAL A 383 27.27 -11.13 32.49
N VAL A 384 27.57 -12.39 32.83
CA VAL A 384 28.21 -12.78 34.12
C VAL A 384 29.50 -11.98 34.40
N PRO A 385 30.46 -11.83 33.46
CA PRO A 385 31.67 -11.04 33.69
C PRO A 385 31.41 -9.54 33.88
N LEU A 386 30.24 -9.05 33.48
CA LEU A 386 29.83 -7.65 33.62
C LEU A 386 29.21 -7.33 35.00
N GLY A 387 29.55 -8.12 36.01
CA GLY A 387 29.12 -7.90 37.42
C GLY A 387 27.71 -8.39 37.72
N MET A 388 27.20 -9.34 36.92
CA MET A 388 25.88 -9.95 37.15
C MET A 388 25.98 -11.49 37.26
N PRO A 389 26.69 -12.03 38.29
CA PRO A 389 27.02 -13.45 38.38
C PRO A 389 25.82 -14.37 38.62
N ASN A 390 24.70 -13.83 39.06
CA ASN A 390 23.48 -14.58 39.35
C ASN A 390 22.40 -14.39 38.28
N THR A 391 22.77 -13.88 37.11
CA THR A 391 21.83 -13.63 36.01
C THR A 391 21.15 -14.93 35.55
N ARG A 392 19.85 -14.82 35.43
CA ARG A 392 19.00 -15.80 34.73
C ARG A 392 18.29 -15.10 33.59
N PHE A 393 18.28 -15.74 32.43
CA PHE A 393 17.60 -15.23 31.24
C PHE A 393 16.84 -16.38 30.58
N ALA A 394 15.62 -16.12 30.19
CA ALA A 394 14.77 -17.03 29.41
C ALA A 394 14.01 -16.26 28.34
N ILE A 395 13.56 -16.98 27.34
CA ILE A 395 12.75 -16.43 26.25
C ILE A 395 11.42 -17.20 26.25
N ASP A 396 10.35 -16.50 26.57
CA ASP A 396 8.99 -17.05 26.57
C ASP A 396 8.34 -16.83 25.22
N PHE A 397 7.60 -17.84 24.76
CA PHE A 397 6.84 -17.83 23.53
C PHE A 397 5.35 -17.92 23.85
N VAL A 398 4.58 -16.92 23.45
CA VAL A 398 3.13 -16.89 23.56
C VAL A 398 2.56 -16.94 22.16
N PRO A 399 1.77 -17.96 21.80
CA PRO A 399 1.18 -18.04 20.46
C PRO A 399 0.13 -16.96 20.28
N LYS A 400 0.17 -16.24 19.15
CA LYS A 400 -0.86 -15.30 18.73
C LYS A 400 -2.06 -16.06 18.19
N GLN A 401 -3.24 -15.48 18.27
CA GLN A 401 -4.48 -16.07 17.75
C GLN A 401 -4.59 -15.98 16.23
N GLU A 402 -4.08 -14.89 15.64
CA GLU A 402 -4.06 -14.68 14.19
C GLU A 402 -2.63 -14.49 13.69
N PRO A 403 -2.35 -14.92 12.43
CA PRO A 403 -1.07 -14.66 11.79
C PRO A 403 -0.82 -13.15 11.61
N GLU A 404 0.42 -12.73 11.87
CA GLU A 404 0.92 -11.39 11.58
C GLU A 404 2.08 -11.45 10.58
N SER A 405 2.57 -10.31 10.11
CA SER A 405 3.63 -10.20 9.10
C SER A 405 4.99 -10.79 9.51
N ASP A 406 5.17 -11.06 10.79
CA ASP A 406 6.38 -11.58 11.43
C ASP A 406 6.20 -12.96 12.08
N GLY A 407 5.06 -13.62 11.84
CA GLY A 407 4.76 -14.94 12.38
C GLY A 407 3.61 -14.94 13.38
N MET A 408 3.50 -16.03 14.12
CA MET A 408 2.47 -16.24 15.14
C MET A 408 3.04 -16.23 16.57
N ASP A 409 4.28 -15.82 16.78
CA ASP A 409 4.90 -15.78 18.09
C ASP A 409 4.87 -14.35 18.67
N GLU A 410 4.35 -14.20 19.86
CA GLU A 410 4.69 -13.10 20.75
C GLU A 410 5.84 -13.57 21.65
N ILE A 411 6.92 -12.80 21.68
CA ILE A 411 8.13 -13.15 22.41
C ILE A 411 8.33 -12.23 23.59
N ARG A 412 8.74 -12.79 24.72
CA ARG A 412 9.05 -12.04 25.92
C ARG A 412 10.40 -12.44 26.46
N PHE A 413 11.34 -11.50 26.50
CA PHE A 413 12.62 -11.65 27.17
C PHE A 413 12.40 -11.55 28.67
N MET A 414 12.64 -12.65 29.37
CA MET A 414 12.51 -12.77 30.81
C MET A 414 13.90 -12.71 31.44
N PHE A 415 14.07 -11.84 32.45
CA PHE A 415 15.36 -11.55 33.08
C PHE A 415 15.26 -11.45 34.59
N SER A 416 16.32 -11.89 35.28
CA SER A 416 16.58 -11.63 36.68
C SER A 416 18.08 -11.54 36.94
N ALA A 417 18.54 -10.49 37.58
CA ALA A 417 19.93 -10.33 37.99
C ALA A 417 20.22 -11.02 39.35
N ASN A 418 19.20 -11.41 40.11
CA ASN A 418 19.30 -11.93 41.46
C ASN A 418 18.88 -13.40 41.54
N LYS A 419 19.60 -14.18 42.36
CA LYS A 419 19.37 -15.63 42.47
C LYS A 419 17.98 -15.98 43.02
N SER A 420 17.45 -15.18 43.93
CA SER A 420 16.20 -15.41 44.64
C SER A 420 14.96 -14.69 44.03
N ALA A 421 15.17 -13.76 43.11
CA ALA A 421 14.05 -13.06 42.46
C ALA A 421 13.48 -13.91 41.30
N GLU A 422 12.18 -13.83 41.07
CA GLU A 422 11.53 -14.46 39.93
C GLU A 422 11.98 -13.81 38.61
N LEU A 423 11.90 -14.58 37.53
CA LEU A 423 12.08 -14.06 36.19
C LEU A 423 10.92 -13.12 35.85
N GLN A 424 11.24 -11.91 35.41
CA GLN A 424 10.25 -10.89 35.01
C GLN A 424 10.56 -10.42 33.59
N PRO A 425 9.57 -9.89 32.88
CA PRO A 425 9.82 -9.24 31.59
C PRO A 425 10.88 -8.15 31.73
N VAL A 426 11.86 -8.12 30.84
CA VAL A 426 12.97 -7.14 30.88
C VAL A 426 12.46 -5.69 30.98
N ALA A 427 11.32 -5.38 30.33
CA ALA A 427 10.70 -4.06 30.41
C ALA A 427 10.30 -3.62 31.82
N GLN A 428 10.12 -4.56 32.76
CA GLN A 428 9.72 -4.31 34.15
C GLN A 428 10.91 -4.30 35.12
N THR A 429 12.11 -4.58 34.64
CA THR A 429 13.32 -4.67 35.45
C THR A 429 13.83 -3.27 35.82
N ALA A 430 14.07 -3.01 37.10
CA ALA A 430 14.24 -1.67 37.67
C ALA A 430 15.62 -1.02 37.47
N SER A 431 16.69 -1.78 37.18
CA SER A 431 18.06 -1.25 37.13
C SER A 431 18.50 -0.83 35.73
N GLY A 432 18.59 0.47 35.49
CA GLY A 432 19.06 1.03 34.21
C GLY A 432 20.45 0.55 33.80
N GLY A 433 21.37 0.39 34.76
CA GLY A 433 22.72 -0.10 34.49
C GLY A 433 22.76 -1.59 34.09
N GLU A 434 21.92 -2.43 34.70
CA GLU A 434 21.81 -3.86 34.34
C GLU A 434 21.23 -4.01 32.92
N ILE A 435 20.19 -3.25 32.61
CA ILE A 435 19.56 -3.25 31.28
C ILE A 435 20.54 -2.76 30.18
N SER A 436 21.34 -1.72 30.48
CA SER A 436 22.35 -1.21 29.53
C SER A 436 23.44 -2.25 29.25
N ARG A 437 23.90 -2.99 30.25
CA ARG A 437 24.87 -4.10 30.08
C ARG A 437 24.25 -5.27 29.30
N LEU A 438 23.02 -5.64 29.61
CA LEU A 438 22.27 -6.66 28.88
C LEU A 438 22.13 -6.27 27.38
N MET A 439 21.75 -5.02 27.12
CA MET A 439 21.63 -4.51 25.75
C MET A 439 22.98 -4.51 25.01
N LEU A 440 24.08 -4.12 25.68
CA LEU A 440 25.42 -4.21 25.10
C LEU A 440 25.73 -5.65 24.64
N CYS A 441 25.46 -6.65 25.49
CA CYS A 441 25.67 -8.06 25.17
C CYS A 441 24.79 -8.51 23.98
N ILE A 442 23.51 -8.15 23.97
CA ILE A 442 22.59 -8.47 22.87
C ILE A 442 23.09 -7.84 21.55
N LYS A 443 23.48 -6.56 21.59
CA LYS A 443 24.03 -5.90 20.39
C LYS A 443 25.34 -6.55 19.92
N ALA A 444 26.19 -7.00 20.84
CA ALA A 444 27.40 -7.71 20.53
C ALA A 444 27.13 -9.07 19.88
N MET A 445 26.13 -9.79 20.36
CA MET A 445 25.71 -11.08 19.76
C MET A 445 25.22 -10.92 18.32
N ILE A 446 24.33 -9.97 18.08
CA ILE A 446 23.72 -9.77 16.74
C ILE A 446 24.64 -9.06 15.75
N ALA A 447 25.70 -8.40 16.21
CA ALA A 447 26.61 -7.62 15.35
C ALA A 447 27.32 -8.45 14.28
N GLY A 448 27.52 -9.75 14.52
CA GLY A 448 28.11 -10.68 13.52
C GLY A 448 27.18 -11.02 12.37
N PHE A 449 25.88 -10.88 12.57
CA PHE A 449 24.82 -11.28 11.64
C PHE A 449 24.11 -10.07 11.01
N THR A 450 24.19 -8.89 11.65
CA THR A 450 23.59 -7.67 11.11
C THR A 450 24.57 -6.90 10.25
N ALA A 451 24.13 -6.52 9.04
CA ALA A 451 24.91 -5.63 8.17
C ALA A 451 24.80 -4.17 8.59
N LEU A 452 25.00 -3.85 9.89
CA LEU A 452 24.92 -2.48 10.40
C LEU A 452 26.30 -1.80 10.28
N PRO A 453 26.41 -0.63 9.61
CA PRO A 453 27.68 0.04 9.43
C PRO A 453 28.32 0.58 10.69
N ALA A 454 27.53 1.14 11.61
CA ALA A 454 28.03 1.78 12.81
C ALA A 454 27.08 1.66 13.99
N ILE A 455 27.64 1.64 15.20
CA ILE A 455 26.90 1.73 16.47
C ILE A 455 27.54 2.77 17.39
N ILE A 456 26.70 3.55 18.08
CA ILE A 456 27.12 4.51 19.10
C ILE A 456 26.56 4.06 20.45
N PHE A 457 27.42 3.92 21.44
CA PHE A 457 27.04 3.70 22.82
C PHE A 457 27.20 5.01 23.61
N ASP A 458 26.09 5.51 24.14
CA ASP A 458 26.05 6.72 24.93
C ASP A 458 25.71 6.38 26.40
N GLU A 459 26.63 6.72 27.31
CA GLU A 459 26.48 6.55 28.75
C GLU A 459 26.09 5.13 29.20
N VAL A 460 26.52 4.09 28.47
CA VAL A 460 26.27 2.69 28.85
C VAL A 460 27.08 2.25 30.08
N ASP A 461 28.06 3.06 30.46
CA ASP A 461 28.98 2.87 31.56
C ASP A 461 28.48 3.46 32.89
N THR A 462 27.24 3.90 32.96
CA THR A 462 26.65 4.48 34.19
C THR A 462 26.53 3.42 35.30
N GLY A 463 27.09 3.72 36.46
CA GLY A 463 27.03 2.86 37.65
C GLY A 463 27.98 1.66 37.63
N VAL A 464 28.99 1.67 36.74
CA VAL A 464 30.06 0.66 36.72
C VAL A 464 31.43 1.27 36.97
N SER A 465 32.38 0.46 37.39
CA SER A 465 33.76 0.86 37.64
C SER A 465 34.72 -0.33 37.58
N GLY A 466 36.03 -0.06 37.54
CA GLY A 466 37.08 -1.07 37.63
C GLY A 466 36.98 -2.16 36.54
N ASP A 467 36.99 -3.42 36.97
CA ASP A 467 37.03 -4.59 36.12
C ASP A 467 35.82 -4.73 35.17
N ILE A 468 34.64 -4.28 35.66
CA ILE A 468 33.42 -4.33 34.83
C ILE A 468 33.57 -3.38 33.63
N ALA A 469 34.06 -2.17 33.83
CA ALA A 469 34.31 -1.20 32.76
C ALA A 469 35.37 -1.72 31.77
N ASP A 470 36.39 -2.42 32.28
CA ASP A 470 37.41 -3.05 31.42
C ASP A 470 36.81 -4.11 30.52
N LYS A 471 35.98 -5.00 31.08
CA LYS A 471 35.25 -6.03 30.31
C LYS A 471 34.28 -5.47 29.27
N MET A 472 33.54 -4.40 29.65
CA MET A 472 32.69 -3.70 28.67
C MET A 472 33.50 -3.11 27.52
N GLY A 473 34.66 -2.53 27.81
CA GLY A 473 35.58 -2.05 26.80
C GLY A 473 36.11 -3.15 25.90
N ASP A 474 36.36 -4.38 26.42
CA ASP A 474 36.76 -5.53 25.61
C ASP A 474 35.66 -5.95 24.60
N ILE A 475 34.40 -5.98 25.06
CA ILE A 475 33.26 -6.26 24.19
C ILE A 475 33.14 -5.20 23.08
N MET A 476 33.28 -3.90 23.42
CA MET A 476 33.23 -2.83 22.43
C MET A 476 34.41 -2.86 21.46
N GLN A 477 35.59 -3.26 21.91
CA GLN A 477 36.77 -3.44 21.08
C GLN A 477 36.61 -4.60 20.11
N GLU A 478 36.07 -5.72 20.58
CA GLU A 478 35.75 -6.87 19.72
C GLU A 478 34.70 -6.49 18.65
N LEU A 479 33.64 -5.81 19.06
CA LEU A 479 32.64 -5.23 18.14
C LEU A 479 33.31 -4.36 17.07
N GLY A 480 34.30 -3.56 17.47
CA GLY A 480 35.05 -2.68 16.58
C GLY A 480 35.82 -3.41 15.49
N THR A 481 36.05 -4.73 15.60
CA THR A 481 36.62 -5.53 14.52
C THR A 481 35.62 -5.87 13.42
N LYS A 482 34.32 -5.92 13.76
CA LYS A 482 33.22 -6.32 12.87
C LYS A 482 32.53 -5.11 12.24
N MET A 483 32.36 -4.02 13.01
CA MET A 483 31.69 -2.78 12.60
C MET A 483 32.38 -1.55 13.19
N GLN A 484 31.92 -0.35 12.81
CA GLN A 484 32.40 0.89 13.44
C GLN A 484 31.67 1.10 14.77
N VAL A 485 32.41 1.27 15.85
CA VAL A 485 31.88 1.49 17.20
C VAL A 485 32.34 2.83 17.73
N PHE A 486 31.41 3.59 18.29
CA PHE A 486 31.69 4.78 19.07
C PHE A 486 31.22 4.58 20.51
N ALA A 487 32.03 4.90 21.51
CA ALA A 487 31.61 5.00 22.90
C ALA A 487 31.81 6.41 23.44
N ILE A 488 30.73 6.99 23.93
CA ILE A 488 30.77 8.22 24.71
C ILE A 488 30.89 7.78 26.14
N THR A 489 32.04 8.01 26.75
CA THR A 489 32.37 7.47 28.06
C THR A 489 33.04 8.51 28.97
N HIS A 490 32.89 8.31 30.26
CA HIS A 490 33.65 9.03 31.29
C HIS A 490 34.63 8.08 32.01
N LEU A 491 34.67 6.78 31.65
CA LEU A 491 35.52 5.79 32.29
C LEU A 491 36.86 5.60 31.56
N PRO A 492 38.01 5.78 32.25
CA PRO A 492 39.33 5.64 31.63
C PRO A 492 39.61 4.23 31.11
N GLN A 493 39.03 3.19 31.71
CA GLN A 493 39.17 1.79 31.25
C GLN A 493 38.62 1.61 29.83
N ILE A 494 37.41 2.13 29.54
CA ILE A 494 36.81 2.08 28.22
C ILE A 494 37.57 3.00 27.25
N ALA A 495 37.91 4.22 27.68
CA ALA A 495 38.61 5.20 26.88
C ALA A 495 39.98 4.71 26.42
N ALA A 496 40.67 3.92 27.25
CA ALA A 496 41.97 3.33 26.88
C ALA A 496 41.89 2.30 25.75
N LYS A 497 40.74 1.60 25.58
CA LYS A 497 40.57 0.52 24.60
C LYS A 497 40.21 1.01 23.19
N GLY A 498 39.75 2.26 23.03
CA GLY A 498 39.50 2.83 21.73
C GLY A 498 40.76 2.91 20.87
N LYS A 499 40.66 2.59 19.59
CA LYS A 499 41.71 2.83 18.60
C LYS A 499 41.96 4.33 18.43
N ASP A 500 40.90 5.07 18.25
CA ASP A 500 40.92 6.51 18.10
C ASP A 500 40.22 7.18 19.29
N HIS A 501 40.72 8.36 19.69
CA HIS A 501 40.21 9.11 20.81
C HIS A 501 39.90 10.53 20.41
N TYR A 502 38.65 10.92 20.52
CA TYR A 502 38.15 12.27 20.23
C TYR A 502 37.83 12.98 21.52
N PHE A 503 38.24 14.23 21.61
CA PHE A 503 38.03 15.07 22.81
C PHE A 503 37.12 16.24 22.49
N VAL A 504 36.02 16.35 23.23
CA VAL A 504 35.04 17.42 23.14
C VAL A 504 35.32 18.43 24.25
N TYR A 505 35.49 19.68 23.89
CA TYR A 505 35.80 20.75 24.85
C TYR A 505 35.08 22.04 24.48
N LYS A 506 34.94 22.93 25.48
CA LYS A 506 34.45 24.28 25.29
C LYS A 506 35.61 25.23 25.12
N GLU A 507 35.48 26.14 24.18
CA GLU A 507 36.41 27.23 23.97
C GLU A 507 35.64 28.54 24.18
N ASP A 508 36.04 29.33 25.17
CA ASP A 508 35.48 30.65 25.41
C ASP A 508 36.17 31.64 24.49
N THR A 509 35.42 32.26 23.61
CA THR A 509 35.87 33.41 22.81
C THR A 509 35.36 34.69 23.46
N ASP A 510 35.86 35.85 23.04
CA ASP A 510 35.47 37.15 23.63
C ASP A 510 33.96 37.42 23.61
N GLU A 511 33.24 36.76 22.69
CA GLU A 511 31.80 36.96 22.50
C GLU A 511 30.94 35.81 23.04
N ARG A 512 31.49 34.58 23.12
CA ARG A 512 30.66 33.38 23.39
C ARG A 512 31.50 32.11 23.66
N THR A 513 30.83 31.12 24.24
CA THR A 513 31.35 29.75 24.39
C THR A 513 31.01 28.92 23.13
N VAL A 514 31.99 28.26 22.52
CA VAL A 514 31.86 27.39 21.34
C VAL A 514 32.29 25.96 21.70
N THR A 515 31.51 24.98 21.29
CA THR A 515 31.91 23.57 21.41
C THR A 515 32.76 23.15 20.23
N ARG A 516 33.89 22.51 20.53
CA ARG A 516 34.81 21.94 19.56
C ARG A 516 35.08 20.48 19.84
N ILE A 517 35.48 19.73 18.80
CA ILE A 517 35.95 18.36 18.90
C ILE A 517 37.24 18.21 18.10
N ARG A 518 38.16 17.42 18.59
CA ARG A 518 39.40 17.08 17.89
C ARG A 518 39.82 15.64 18.20
N LYS A 519 40.49 15.02 17.22
CA LYS A 519 41.20 13.77 17.41
C LYS A 519 42.46 13.98 18.21
N MET A 520 42.66 13.20 19.26
CA MET A 520 43.86 13.31 20.09
C MET A 520 45.04 12.56 19.49
N ASN A 521 46.22 13.11 19.67
CA ASN A 521 47.49 12.42 19.45
C ASN A 521 47.82 11.50 20.65
N LYS A 522 48.88 10.69 20.53
CA LYS A 522 49.27 9.74 21.59
C LYS A 522 49.59 10.39 22.94
N GLU A 523 50.25 11.54 22.94
CA GLU A 523 50.62 12.23 24.17
C GLU A 523 49.41 12.86 24.87
N GLU A 524 48.55 13.50 24.07
CA GLU A 524 47.30 14.09 24.59
C GLU A 524 46.39 13.03 25.16
N ARG A 525 46.33 11.88 24.54
CA ARG A 525 45.56 10.74 25.00
C ARG A 525 46.05 10.21 26.37
N VAL A 526 47.36 10.10 26.55
CA VAL A 526 47.93 9.74 27.88
C VAL A 526 47.54 10.76 28.94
N LYS A 527 47.62 12.06 28.64
CA LYS A 527 47.26 13.12 29.55
C LYS A 527 45.77 13.09 29.91
N GLU A 528 44.89 12.84 28.94
CA GLU A 528 43.44 12.79 29.16
C GLU A 528 43.06 11.57 30.01
N ILE A 529 43.58 10.39 29.70
CA ILE A 529 43.33 9.20 30.51
C ILE A 529 43.88 9.37 31.93
N ALA A 530 45.06 10.00 32.11
CA ALA A 530 45.59 10.33 33.42
C ALA A 530 44.67 11.30 34.19
N ARG A 531 44.09 12.29 33.49
CA ARG A 531 43.11 13.23 34.06
C ARG A 531 41.82 12.52 34.46
N MET A 532 41.34 11.59 33.67
CA MET A 532 40.16 10.77 33.99
C MET A 532 40.39 9.88 35.23
N LEU A 533 41.63 9.42 35.46
CA LEU A 533 42.01 8.61 36.63
C LEU A 533 42.16 9.41 37.92
N SER A 534 42.69 10.64 37.85
CA SER A 534 43.10 11.41 39.04
C SER A 534 42.33 12.72 39.25
N GLY A 535 41.38 13.05 38.38
CA GLY A 535 40.73 14.36 38.39
C GLY A 535 41.65 15.47 37.83
N ALA A 536 41.52 16.69 38.34
CA ALA A 536 42.18 17.88 37.76
C ALA A 536 43.70 17.89 37.90
N SER A 537 44.30 17.17 38.85
CA SER A 537 45.73 17.18 39.11
C SER A 537 46.45 16.03 38.40
N LEU A 538 47.32 16.37 37.42
CA LEU A 538 48.17 15.39 36.74
C LEU A 538 49.38 15.06 37.63
N THR A 539 49.46 13.85 38.16
CA THR A 539 50.58 13.33 38.91
C THR A 539 51.43 12.38 38.09
N SER A 540 52.70 12.19 38.43
CA SER A 540 53.54 11.19 37.79
C SER A 540 52.97 9.76 37.88
N ALA A 541 52.29 9.46 38.98
CA ALA A 541 51.62 8.18 39.17
C ALA A 541 50.40 8.01 38.24
N SER A 542 49.57 9.04 38.07
CA SER A 542 48.43 8.95 37.16
C SER A 542 48.86 8.82 35.71
N ILE A 543 49.95 9.47 35.32
CA ILE A 543 50.54 9.31 33.98
C ILE A 543 51.09 7.90 33.77
N ALA A 544 51.76 7.32 34.80
CA ALA A 544 52.26 5.96 34.73
C ALA A 544 51.11 4.95 34.57
N ASN A 545 50.05 5.07 35.37
CA ASN A 545 48.86 4.23 35.30
C ASN A 545 48.14 4.39 33.94
N ALA A 546 48.04 5.60 33.42
CA ALA A 546 47.47 5.84 32.06
C ALA A 546 48.29 5.17 30.97
N LYS A 547 49.62 5.21 31.06
CA LYS A 547 50.50 4.51 30.12
C LYS A 547 50.35 2.99 30.22
N GLU A 548 50.14 2.45 31.41
CA GLU A 548 49.93 1.01 31.63
C GLU A 548 48.60 0.57 31.01
N LEU A 549 47.50 1.28 31.26
CA LEU A 549 46.20 1.02 30.63
C LEU A 549 46.27 1.09 29.10
N LEU A 550 47.09 1.97 28.56
CA LEU A 550 47.30 2.08 27.11
C LEU A 550 48.25 1.02 26.53
N LYS A 551 49.23 0.52 27.32
CA LYS A 551 50.24 -0.44 26.88
C LYS A 551 49.75 -1.90 26.95
N SER A 552 48.81 -2.22 27.81
CA SER A 552 48.29 -3.58 27.97
C SER A 552 47.63 -4.14 26.71
N LYS A 553 47.72 -3.41 25.56
CA LYS A 553 47.01 -3.71 24.31
C LYS A 553 47.74 -3.34 23.02
N ILE A 554 49.07 -3.29 23.03
CA ILE A 554 49.87 -3.27 21.78
C ILE A 554 50.34 -4.66 21.44
#